data_6fbae73f929e9372ac38937c62c7814a
#
_entry.id   6fbae73f929e9372ac38937c62c7814a
#
_cell.length_a   1.000
_cell.length_b   1.000
_cell.length_c   1.000
_cell.angle_alpha   90.00
_cell.angle_beta   90.00
_cell.angle_gamma   90.00
#
_symmetry.space_group_name_H-M   'P 1'
#
loop_
_entity.id
_entity.type
_entity.pdbx_description
1 polymer ?
#
loop_
_entity_poly.entity_id
_entity_poly.type
_entity_poly.pdbx_seq_one_letter_code
_entity_poly.pdbx_strand_id
1 'polypeptide(L)'
;MKVFLFDLIPYGAHFEDAKAARLLPYPLPGHRFDPEIGARTFEEHLEAWAEMDRLGFDGVGLNEHHTTAHSLMNSPNMMAAAGAQRTKKLKFLLLGNLLPLHNPLRIAEELAMADCISRGRILSGFARGVPREYNVYGVPMAESRPRFEEAVEIILKAWTQDVFSHQGRFWSYKDIAIWPRPYTRPHPPVWVPFTGSKETIEWAGKHNFNAVIPALKRGVLEDITGYFAQAKARHGHRLTPDQICLFTDAFVAEDKAAALEEYGDYFLYFNQTLWHHGSLGEKHITKSSGYVASSSYDYVRPENRADIELDREKIRLMTRADLEARVHSGALAWGAPNEIVEHLIEKAEHAGANAVVLNLNLGALPHALFMEQIRRFGRDVLPKLHAHKVTRVPAAERAVA
;
A
#
# COMPACT_ATOMS: atom_id res chain seq x y z
N MET A 1 -10.97 1.55 -15.44
CA MET A 1 -10.25 1.17 -14.19
C MET A 1 -10.04 2.40 -13.33
N LYS A 2 -9.97 2.27 -11.99
CA LYS A 2 -9.60 3.36 -11.08
C LYS A 2 -8.09 3.45 -10.93
N VAL A 3 -7.56 4.67 -10.80
CA VAL A 3 -6.11 4.91 -10.71
C VAL A 3 -5.80 5.77 -9.49
N PHE A 4 -5.00 5.18 -8.59
CA PHE A 4 -4.46 5.83 -7.40
C PHE A 4 -2.95 5.99 -7.55
N LEU A 5 -2.36 7.04 -6.97
CA LEU A 5 -0.92 7.11 -6.75
C LEU A 5 -0.61 6.75 -5.30
N PHE A 6 0.39 5.91 -5.08
CA PHE A 6 0.91 5.62 -3.75
C PHE A 6 1.97 6.64 -3.38
N ASP A 7 1.84 7.23 -2.21
CA ASP A 7 2.76 8.25 -1.75
C ASP A 7 3.34 7.90 -0.37
N LEU A 8 4.66 7.81 -0.32
CA LEU A 8 5.43 7.52 0.88
C LEU A 8 5.86 8.79 1.64
N ILE A 9 5.90 9.94 0.96
CA ILE A 9 6.54 11.16 1.45
C ILE A 9 7.96 10.86 1.94
N PRO A 10 8.87 10.40 1.08
CA PRO A 10 10.23 10.03 1.48
C PRO A 10 11.07 11.28 1.78
N TYR A 11 11.95 11.20 2.78
CA TYR A 11 12.90 12.26 3.10
C TYR A 11 14.14 12.19 2.21
N GLY A 12 14.24 13.08 1.24
CA GLY A 12 15.23 13.01 0.17
C GLY A 12 16.61 13.64 0.46
N ALA A 13 16.75 14.34 1.60
CA ALA A 13 17.98 15.11 1.88
C ALA A 13 19.28 14.28 1.97
N HIS A 14 19.16 12.96 2.11
CA HIS A 14 20.33 12.06 2.22
C HIS A 14 20.59 11.25 0.94
N PHE A 15 19.98 11.61 -0.19
CA PHE A 15 20.13 10.85 -1.44
C PHE A 15 21.60 10.76 -1.90
N GLU A 16 22.31 11.87 -1.96
CA GLU A 16 23.71 11.89 -2.42
C GLU A 16 24.64 11.19 -1.43
N ASP A 17 24.46 11.42 -0.13
CA ASP A 17 25.24 10.74 0.92
C ASP A 17 25.07 9.24 0.88
N ALA A 18 23.80 8.79 0.75
CA ALA A 18 23.47 7.38 0.72
C ALA A 18 23.82 6.70 -0.60
N LYS A 19 23.78 7.42 -1.74
CA LYS A 19 24.26 6.94 -3.04
C LYS A 19 25.75 6.59 -2.97
N ALA A 20 26.54 7.40 -2.29
CA ALA A 20 27.98 7.16 -2.08
C ALA A 20 28.24 6.00 -1.11
N ALA A 21 27.51 5.94 0.02
CA ALA A 21 27.72 4.97 1.08
C ALA A 21 26.90 3.67 0.93
N ARG A 22 25.86 3.67 0.09
CA ARG A 22 24.86 2.60 -0.08
C ARG A 22 24.12 2.18 1.18
N LEU A 23 24.22 2.95 2.28
CA LEU A 23 23.57 2.66 3.56
C LEU A 23 23.28 3.94 4.32
N LEU A 24 22.15 3.96 5.00
CA LEU A 24 21.87 4.92 6.07
C LEU A 24 22.07 4.23 7.43
N PRO A 25 22.61 4.91 8.44
CA PRO A 25 22.75 4.34 9.77
C PRO A 25 21.37 4.09 10.38
N TYR A 26 21.25 3.00 11.14
CA TYR A 26 20.06 2.73 11.93
C TYR A 26 20.41 2.65 13.42
N PRO A 27 19.69 3.36 14.31
CA PRO A 27 18.70 4.41 13.99
C PRO A 27 19.34 5.60 13.26
N LEU A 28 18.55 6.27 12.41
CA LEU A 28 18.98 7.54 11.82
C LEU A 28 18.87 8.62 12.90
N PRO A 29 20.00 9.27 13.31
CA PRO A 29 19.97 10.22 14.41
C PRO A 29 19.09 11.44 14.08
N GLY A 30 18.30 11.90 15.07
CA GLY A 30 17.34 13.00 14.89
C GLY A 30 17.97 14.33 14.43
N HIS A 31 19.24 14.61 14.77
CA HIS A 31 19.95 15.81 14.31
C HIS A 31 20.20 15.84 12.79
N ARG A 32 19.99 14.72 12.08
CA ARG A 32 20.07 14.65 10.61
C ARG A 32 18.75 15.05 9.92
N PHE A 33 17.70 15.28 10.67
CA PHE A 33 16.45 15.81 10.15
C PHE A 33 16.48 17.34 10.18
N ASP A 34 16.28 17.96 9.01
CA ASP A 34 16.10 19.39 8.87
C ASP A 34 14.60 19.71 8.81
N PRO A 35 14.03 20.45 9.78
CA PRO A 35 12.62 20.76 9.83
C PRO A 35 12.13 21.62 8.65
N GLU A 36 12.98 22.47 8.07
CA GLU A 36 12.62 23.27 6.89
C GLU A 36 12.47 22.39 5.64
N ILE A 37 13.38 21.42 5.47
CA ILE A 37 13.26 20.40 4.41
C ILE A 37 11.99 19.56 4.64
N GLY A 38 11.75 19.15 5.88
CA GLY A 38 10.55 18.39 6.23
C GLY A 38 9.26 19.15 5.93
N ALA A 39 9.17 20.41 6.34
CA ALA A 39 8.01 21.28 6.08
C ALA A 39 7.76 21.45 4.57
N ARG A 40 8.81 21.73 3.81
CA ARG A 40 8.74 21.85 2.36
C ARG A 40 8.31 20.54 1.71
N THR A 41 8.82 19.39 2.15
CA THR A 41 8.44 18.08 1.61
C THR A 41 6.94 17.83 1.79
N PHE A 42 6.36 18.10 2.95
CA PHE A 42 4.91 17.97 3.15
C PHE A 42 4.10 18.90 2.23
N GLU A 43 4.52 20.17 2.06
CA GLU A 43 3.83 21.11 1.17
C GLU A 43 3.90 20.66 -0.28
N GLU A 44 5.05 20.23 -0.78
CA GLU A 44 5.27 19.70 -2.13
C GLU A 44 4.37 18.49 -2.45
N HIS A 45 4.19 17.58 -1.48
CA HIS A 45 3.30 16.43 -1.66
C HIS A 45 1.81 16.83 -1.63
N LEU A 46 1.41 17.78 -0.80
CA LEU A 46 0.05 18.32 -0.82
C LEU A 46 -0.26 19.06 -2.13
N GLU A 47 0.72 19.77 -2.70
CA GLU A 47 0.62 20.37 -4.04
C GLU A 47 0.45 19.30 -5.12
N ALA A 48 1.24 18.23 -5.05
CA ALA A 48 1.13 17.09 -5.96
C ALA A 48 -0.27 16.45 -5.91
N TRP A 49 -0.85 16.28 -4.73
CA TRP A 49 -2.22 15.75 -4.60
C TRP A 49 -3.29 16.70 -5.16
N ALA A 50 -3.11 18.02 -5.01
CA ALA A 50 -3.99 18.99 -5.64
C ALA A 50 -3.92 18.91 -7.18
N GLU A 51 -2.74 18.71 -7.74
CA GLU A 51 -2.57 18.52 -9.19
C GLU A 51 -3.19 17.19 -9.66
N MET A 52 -3.05 16.11 -8.89
CA MET A 52 -3.72 14.83 -9.17
C MET A 52 -5.26 14.99 -9.20
N ASP A 53 -5.83 15.72 -8.25
CA ASP A 53 -7.28 16.02 -8.21
C ASP A 53 -7.73 16.77 -9.46
N ARG A 54 -6.92 17.76 -9.90
CA ARG A 54 -7.16 18.55 -11.13
C ARG A 54 -7.09 17.70 -12.39
N LEU A 55 -6.16 16.75 -12.46
CA LEU A 55 -5.97 15.86 -13.62
C LEU A 55 -6.98 14.70 -13.65
N GLY A 56 -7.71 14.47 -12.55
CA GLY A 56 -8.77 13.46 -12.50
C GLY A 56 -8.31 12.08 -12.02
N PHE A 57 -7.20 11.95 -11.30
CA PHE A 57 -6.89 10.72 -10.60
C PHE A 57 -7.99 10.36 -9.59
N ASP A 58 -8.24 9.07 -9.38
CA ASP A 58 -9.26 8.62 -8.44
C ASP A 58 -8.88 8.82 -6.98
N GLY A 59 -7.58 8.80 -6.67
CA GLY A 59 -7.13 9.02 -5.30
C GLY A 59 -5.62 8.90 -5.10
N VAL A 60 -5.22 9.05 -3.84
CA VAL A 60 -3.86 8.82 -3.34
C VAL A 60 -3.88 7.69 -2.33
N GLY A 61 -2.90 6.78 -2.43
CA GLY A 61 -2.63 5.72 -1.46
C GLY A 61 -1.64 6.21 -0.41
N LEU A 62 -1.99 6.11 0.87
CA LEU A 62 -1.19 6.59 1.99
C LEU A 62 -0.76 5.42 2.88
N ASN A 63 0.50 5.41 3.27
CA ASN A 63 1.07 4.42 4.18
C ASN A 63 1.16 4.94 5.62
N GLU A 64 1.56 4.07 6.53
CA GLU A 64 2.07 4.42 7.85
C GLU A 64 3.42 3.74 8.06
N HIS A 65 4.48 4.55 8.29
CA HIS A 65 5.81 4.06 8.65
C HIS A 65 6.45 4.96 9.69
N HIS A 66 7.31 4.37 10.53
CA HIS A 66 7.86 5.05 11.69
C HIS A 66 9.39 5.00 11.74
N THR A 67 10.00 6.06 12.29
CA THR A 67 11.43 6.17 12.62
C THR A 67 12.38 5.91 11.43
N THR A 68 12.01 6.37 10.24
CA THR A 68 12.76 6.10 9.01
C THR A 68 12.68 7.27 8.03
N ALA A 69 13.75 7.49 7.25
CA ALA A 69 13.75 8.40 6.11
C ALA A 69 12.96 7.86 4.90
N HIS A 70 12.60 6.59 4.90
CA HIS A 70 11.80 5.93 3.89
C HIS A 70 10.41 6.58 3.72
N SER A 71 9.85 7.07 4.84
CA SER A 71 8.56 7.73 4.84
C SER A 71 8.44 8.68 6.03
N LEU A 72 8.06 9.93 5.76
CA LEU A 72 7.69 10.90 6.80
C LEU A 72 6.22 10.76 7.22
N MET A 73 5.48 9.83 6.62
CA MET A 73 4.05 9.64 6.90
C MET A 73 3.83 8.72 8.09
N ASN A 74 3.93 9.29 9.29
CA ASN A 74 3.69 8.56 10.54
C ASN A 74 2.21 8.45 10.90
N SER A 75 1.35 9.27 10.27
CA SER A 75 -0.11 9.24 10.43
C SER A 75 -0.79 9.50 9.10
N PRO A 76 -1.25 8.45 8.39
CA PRO A 76 -2.02 8.62 7.16
C PRO A 76 -3.34 9.36 7.39
N ASN A 77 -3.92 9.26 8.59
CA ASN A 77 -5.17 9.92 8.96
C ASN A 77 -5.00 11.45 9.01
N MET A 78 -3.89 11.93 9.58
CA MET A 78 -3.55 13.36 9.61
C MET A 78 -3.32 13.90 8.21
N MET A 79 -2.54 13.18 7.39
CA MET A 79 -2.26 13.58 6.02
C MET A 79 -3.50 13.53 5.13
N ALA A 80 -4.38 12.55 5.29
CA ALA A 80 -5.67 12.51 4.58
C ALA A 80 -6.56 13.72 4.93
N ALA A 81 -6.60 14.12 6.20
CA ALA A 81 -7.33 15.31 6.63
C ALA A 81 -6.76 16.60 6.00
N ALA A 82 -5.43 16.76 5.99
CA ALA A 82 -4.75 17.88 5.34
C ALA A 82 -5.01 17.91 3.82
N GLY A 83 -4.83 16.77 3.14
CA GLY A 83 -5.07 16.62 1.71
C GLY A 83 -6.52 16.86 1.33
N ALA A 84 -7.46 16.49 2.19
CA ALA A 84 -8.89 16.74 1.97
C ALA A 84 -9.25 18.23 1.87
N GLN A 85 -8.46 19.12 2.49
CA GLN A 85 -8.65 20.57 2.40
C GLN A 85 -8.04 21.17 1.12
N ARG A 86 -7.09 20.47 0.49
CA ARG A 86 -6.43 20.90 -0.77
C ARG A 86 -7.10 20.32 -2.01
N THR A 87 -7.98 19.32 -1.85
CA THR A 87 -8.60 18.54 -2.93
C THR A 87 -10.13 18.53 -2.81
N LYS A 88 -10.84 18.24 -3.90
CA LYS A 88 -12.31 18.21 -3.93
C LYS A 88 -12.87 16.83 -4.22
N LYS A 89 -12.21 16.02 -5.05
CA LYS A 89 -12.70 14.73 -5.54
C LYS A 89 -11.76 13.58 -5.17
N LEU A 90 -10.47 13.87 -5.02
CA LEU A 90 -9.44 12.88 -4.73
C LEU A 90 -9.80 12.05 -3.49
N LYS A 91 -9.80 10.74 -3.60
CA LYS A 91 -10.01 9.80 -2.49
C LYS A 91 -8.69 9.49 -1.80
N PHE A 92 -8.77 9.15 -0.52
CA PHE A 92 -7.62 8.77 0.30
C PHE A 92 -7.71 7.29 0.63
N LEU A 93 -6.92 6.48 -0.07
CA LEU A 93 -6.81 5.04 0.15
C LEU A 93 -5.70 4.80 1.18
N LEU A 94 -6.10 4.54 2.42
CA LEU A 94 -5.15 4.33 3.51
C LEU A 94 -4.60 2.89 3.45
N LEU A 95 -3.27 2.71 3.29
CA LEU A 95 -2.61 1.41 3.07
C LEU A 95 -1.45 1.16 4.05
N GLY A 96 -1.67 1.23 5.33
CA GLY A 96 -2.87 1.46 6.12
C GLY A 96 -2.47 1.73 7.56
N ASN A 97 -3.48 1.97 8.38
CA ASN A 97 -3.25 2.09 9.81
C ASN A 97 -2.68 0.80 10.40
N LEU A 98 -1.58 0.87 11.17
CA LEU A 98 -0.89 -0.28 11.77
C LEU A 98 -1.58 -0.67 13.08
N LEU A 99 -2.74 -1.30 12.98
CA LEU A 99 -3.65 -1.52 14.11
C LEU A 99 -3.03 -2.20 15.34
N PRO A 100 -2.08 -3.16 15.22
CA PRO A 100 -1.46 -3.77 16.40
C PRO A 100 -0.68 -2.79 17.28
N LEU A 101 -0.29 -1.64 16.73
CA LEU A 101 0.53 -0.63 17.42
C LEU A 101 -0.31 0.47 18.07
N HIS A 102 -1.62 0.53 17.79
CA HIS A 102 -2.50 1.63 18.20
C HIS A 102 -3.65 1.19 19.08
N ASN A 103 -4.25 2.17 19.76
CA ASN A 103 -5.54 2.00 20.39
C ASN A 103 -6.64 2.03 19.31
N PRO A 104 -7.43 0.95 19.13
CA PRO A 104 -8.42 0.85 18.06
C PRO A 104 -9.54 1.89 18.16
N LEU A 105 -9.93 2.30 19.36
CA LEU A 105 -10.95 3.32 19.54
C LEU A 105 -10.48 4.67 18.98
N ARG A 106 -9.21 5.05 19.25
CA ARG A 106 -8.63 6.25 18.69
C ARG A 106 -8.58 6.23 17.17
N ILE A 107 -8.19 5.10 16.57
CA ILE A 107 -8.18 4.95 15.11
C ILE A 107 -9.60 5.05 14.54
N ALA A 108 -10.60 4.48 15.21
CA ALA A 108 -12.00 4.59 14.80
C ALA A 108 -12.48 6.05 14.77
N GLU A 109 -12.12 6.84 15.79
CA GLU A 109 -12.47 8.27 15.91
C GLU A 109 -11.73 9.12 14.86
N GLU A 110 -10.42 8.91 14.69
CA GLU A 110 -9.62 9.64 13.70
C GLU A 110 -10.12 9.42 12.28
N LEU A 111 -10.43 8.16 11.91
CA LEU A 111 -10.98 7.83 10.60
C LEU A 111 -12.38 8.39 10.40
N ALA A 112 -13.24 8.37 11.43
CA ALA A 112 -14.56 9.00 11.37
C ALA A 112 -14.46 10.52 11.19
N MET A 113 -13.51 11.15 11.89
CA MET A 113 -13.22 12.59 11.76
C MET A 113 -12.71 12.93 10.35
N ALA A 114 -11.73 12.17 9.83
CA ALA A 114 -11.19 12.35 8.48
C ALA A 114 -12.28 12.12 7.40
N ASP A 115 -13.17 11.15 7.60
CA ASP A 115 -14.28 10.89 6.68
C ASP A 115 -15.30 12.02 6.68
N CYS A 116 -15.62 12.62 7.83
CA CYS A 116 -16.44 13.83 7.92
C CYS A 116 -15.75 15.03 7.25
N ILE A 117 -14.47 15.28 7.52
CA ILE A 117 -13.68 16.38 6.92
C ILE A 117 -13.64 16.24 5.40
N SER A 118 -13.45 15.05 4.90
CA SER A 118 -13.37 14.74 3.47
C SER A 118 -14.73 14.58 2.79
N ARG A 119 -15.83 14.52 3.56
CA ARG A 119 -17.19 14.23 3.07
C ARG A 119 -17.28 12.90 2.32
N GLY A 120 -16.78 11.83 2.96
CA GLY A 120 -16.91 10.47 2.44
C GLY A 120 -15.86 10.07 1.40
N ARG A 121 -14.67 10.69 1.41
CA ARG A 121 -13.57 10.35 0.50
C ARG A 121 -12.51 9.42 1.10
N ILE A 122 -12.72 8.93 2.33
CA ILE A 122 -11.83 7.96 2.97
C ILE A 122 -12.14 6.55 2.47
N LEU A 123 -11.10 5.83 2.06
CA LEU A 123 -11.10 4.39 1.86
C LEU A 123 -10.20 3.82 2.96
N SER A 124 -10.82 3.27 4.00
CA SER A 124 -10.09 2.80 5.19
C SER A 124 -9.23 1.59 4.86
N GLY A 125 -7.98 1.61 5.29
CA GLY A 125 -7.10 0.47 5.14
C GLY A 125 -6.38 0.14 6.43
N PHE A 126 -6.23 -1.15 6.66
CA PHE A 126 -5.66 -1.69 7.89
C PHE A 126 -4.51 -2.63 7.56
N ALA A 127 -3.40 -2.47 8.25
CA ALA A 127 -2.21 -3.29 8.08
C ALA A 127 -1.65 -3.76 9.44
N ARG A 128 -0.80 -4.78 9.38
CA ARG A 128 -0.12 -5.29 10.57
C ARG A 128 1.22 -4.61 10.83
N GLY A 129 1.79 -3.91 9.85
CA GLY A 129 3.09 -3.28 9.94
C GLY A 129 4.26 -4.21 9.62
N VAL A 130 5.48 -3.70 9.78
CA VAL A 130 6.73 -4.42 9.53
C VAL A 130 7.50 -4.66 10.84
N PRO A 131 8.43 -5.63 10.89
CA PRO A 131 9.10 -6.04 12.14
C PRO A 131 9.75 -4.90 12.93
N ARG A 132 10.34 -3.91 12.25
CA ARG A 132 10.98 -2.77 12.90
C ARG A 132 10.02 -1.96 13.77
N GLU A 133 8.81 -1.75 13.28
CA GLU A 133 7.80 -0.95 13.97
C GLU A 133 7.38 -1.59 15.29
N TYR A 134 7.31 -2.92 15.34
CA TYR A 134 7.05 -3.66 16.58
C TYR A 134 8.15 -3.45 17.62
N ASN A 135 9.41 -3.45 17.20
CA ASN A 135 10.54 -3.18 18.09
C ASN A 135 10.49 -1.75 18.65
N VAL A 136 10.18 -0.76 17.79
CA VAL A 136 10.08 0.66 18.18
C VAL A 136 8.95 0.89 19.17
N TYR A 137 7.79 0.28 18.93
CA TYR A 137 6.59 0.46 19.78
C TYR A 137 6.50 -0.54 20.93
N GLY A 138 7.46 -1.47 21.05
CA GLY A 138 7.50 -2.44 22.15
C GLY A 138 6.35 -3.46 22.13
N VAL A 139 5.77 -3.72 20.95
CA VAL A 139 4.68 -4.69 20.79
C VAL A 139 5.26 -6.04 20.37
N PRO A 140 4.92 -7.15 21.08
CA PRO A 140 5.38 -8.48 20.69
C PRO A 140 4.84 -8.87 19.30
N MET A 141 5.73 -9.25 18.38
CA MET A 141 5.35 -9.61 17.00
C MET A 141 4.40 -10.81 16.93
N ALA A 142 4.49 -11.74 17.88
CA ALA A 142 3.57 -12.88 18.00
C ALA A 142 2.11 -12.45 18.28
N GLU A 143 1.90 -11.26 18.83
CA GLU A 143 0.57 -10.69 19.08
C GLU A 143 0.01 -9.93 17.88
N SER A 144 0.77 -9.79 16.81
CA SER A 144 0.41 -8.98 15.64
C SER A 144 -0.98 -9.33 15.09
N ARG A 145 -1.22 -10.60 14.79
CA ARG A 145 -2.49 -11.02 14.20
C ARG A 145 -3.67 -10.91 15.19
N PRO A 146 -3.61 -11.46 16.41
CA PRO A 146 -4.75 -11.35 17.31
C PRO A 146 -5.06 -9.88 17.70
N ARG A 147 -4.05 -9.00 17.86
CA ARG A 147 -4.30 -7.56 18.06
C ARG A 147 -4.98 -6.93 16.84
N PHE A 148 -4.51 -7.26 15.64
CA PHE A 148 -5.09 -6.74 14.40
C PHE A 148 -6.57 -7.11 14.26
N GLU A 149 -6.90 -8.38 14.45
CA GLU A 149 -8.28 -8.88 14.29
C GLU A 149 -9.21 -8.30 15.37
N GLU A 150 -8.78 -8.24 16.62
CA GLU A 150 -9.54 -7.63 17.72
C GLU A 150 -9.75 -6.11 17.49
N ALA A 151 -8.71 -5.41 17.02
CA ALA A 151 -8.82 -3.99 16.72
C ALA A 151 -9.85 -3.69 15.63
N VAL A 152 -9.87 -4.48 14.55
CA VAL A 152 -10.85 -4.31 13.47
C VAL A 152 -12.28 -4.57 13.98
N GLU A 153 -12.47 -5.59 14.81
CA GLU A 153 -13.78 -5.86 15.41
C GLU A 153 -14.28 -4.64 16.22
N ILE A 154 -13.41 -4.05 17.03
CA ILE A 154 -13.73 -2.86 17.82
C ILE A 154 -14.08 -1.68 16.93
N ILE A 155 -13.26 -1.41 15.89
CA ILE A 155 -13.49 -0.31 14.96
C ILE A 155 -14.84 -0.46 14.25
N LEU A 156 -15.17 -1.66 13.77
CA LEU A 156 -16.45 -1.90 13.11
C LEU A 156 -17.62 -1.72 14.06
N LYS A 157 -17.55 -2.21 15.30
CA LYS A 157 -18.56 -1.97 16.33
C LYS A 157 -18.73 -0.46 16.59
N ALA A 158 -17.63 0.26 16.78
CA ALA A 158 -17.64 1.69 17.02
C ALA A 158 -18.32 2.48 15.89
N TRP A 159 -18.13 2.05 14.64
CA TRP A 159 -18.73 2.73 13.49
C TRP A 159 -20.20 2.39 13.24
N THR A 160 -20.65 1.20 13.62
CA THR A 160 -21.97 0.68 13.21
C THR A 160 -22.97 0.60 14.35
N GLN A 161 -22.54 0.51 15.61
CA GLN A 161 -23.42 0.44 16.78
C GLN A 161 -23.56 1.82 17.44
N ASP A 162 -24.73 2.11 18.00
CA ASP A 162 -24.96 3.39 18.69
C ASP A 162 -24.23 3.43 20.02
N VAL A 163 -24.29 2.34 20.77
CA VAL A 163 -23.50 2.07 21.97
C VAL A 163 -23.01 0.64 21.88
N PHE A 164 -21.76 0.40 22.25
CA PHE A 164 -21.20 -0.95 22.27
C PHE A 164 -20.35 -1.20 23.50
N SER A 165 -20.23 -2.46 23.84
CA SER A 165 -19.25 -2.96 24.81
C SER A 165 -18.36 -4.01 24.13
N HIS A 166 -17.13 -4.12 24.59
CA HIS A 166 -16.16 -5.10 24.12
C HIS A 166 -15.35 -5.63 25.29
N GLN A 167 -15.22 -6.95 25.36
CA GLN A 167 -14.35 -7.64 26.31
C GLN A 167 -13.45 -8.56 25.52
N GLY A 168 -12.22 -8.15 25.27
CA GLY A 168 -11.25 -8.89 24.45
C GLY A 168 -10.01 -9.27 25.23
N ARG A 169 -9.02 -9.77 24.52
CA ARG A 169 -7.71 -10.12 25.06
C ARG A 169 -6.86 -8.89 25.34
N PHE A 170 -6.94 -7.88 24.48
CA PHE A 170 -6.05 -6.72 24.50
C PHE A 170 -6.77 -5.43 24.92
N TRP A 171 -8.07 -5.34 24.64
CA TRP A 171 -8.87 -4.16 24.96
C TRP A 171 -10.20 -4.53 25.61
N SER A 172 -10.65 -3.67 26.50
CA SER A 172 -11.94 -3.80 27.18
C SER A 172 -12.60 -2.44 27.25
N TYR A 173 -13.84 -2.35 26.77
CA TYR A 173 -14.65 -1.14 26.77
C TYR A 173 -16.06 -1.48 27.27
N LYS A 174 -16.65 -0.54 28.03
CA LYS A 174 -18.01 -0.69 28.55
C LYS A 174 -18.82 0.55 28.17
N ASP A 175 -19.96 0.30 27.50
CA ASP A 175 -20.95 1.30 27.13
C ASP A 175 -20.35 2.53 26.41
N ILE A 176 -19.60 2.27 25.34
CA ILE A 176 -18.91 3.29 24.53
C ILE A 176 -19.77 3.70 23.33
N ALA A 177 -19.80 5.02 23.08
CA ALA A 177 -20.30 5.62 21.85
C ALA A 177 -19.24 6.60 21.33
N ILE A 178 -18.85 6.47 20.05
CA ILE A 178 -17.87 7.40 19.46
C ILE A 178 -18.53 8.65 18.87
N TRP A 179 -17.84 9.78 18.94
CA TRP A 179 -18.16 11.07 18.35
C TRP A 179 -16.89 11.71 17.78
N PRO A 180 -16.86 12.01 16.44
CA PRO A 180 -17.93 11.82 15.46
C PRO A 180 -18.10 10.37 15.02
N ARG A 181 -19.19 10.09 14.31
CA ARG A 181 -19.39 8.87 13.53
C ARG A 181 -18.97 9.12 12.08
N PRO A 182 -18.59 8.08 11.31
CA PRO A 182 -18.26 8.24 9.90
C PRO A 182 -19.36 8.93 9.10
N TYR A 183 -18.96 9.76 8.15
CA TYR A 183 -19.86 10.37 7.17
C TYR A 183 -20.47 9.31 6.24
N THR A 184 -19.63 8.36 5.79
CA THR A 184 -20.01 7.25 4.93
C THR A 184 -20.81 6.20 5.69
N ARG A 185 -21.88 5.68 5.10
CA ARG A 185 -22.74 4.66 5.70
C ARG A 185 -22.62 3.32 4.96
N PRO A 186 -22.61 2.18 5.65
CA PRO A 186 -22.59 2.01 7.12
C PRO A 186 -21.26 2.43 7.74
N HIS A 187 -20.15 2.43 6.98
CA HIS A 187 -18.80 2.88 7.34
C HIS A 187 -17.96 3.06 6.06
N PRO A 188 -16.79 3.73 6.12
CA PRO A 188 -15.86 3.81 5.00
C PRO A 188 -15.50 2.41 4.47
N PRO A 189 -15.41 2.20 3.14
CA PRO A 189 -15.00 0.91 2.58
C PRO A 189 -13.64 0.47 3.13
N VAL A 190 -13.54 -0.81 3.53
CA VAL A 190 -12.30 -1.36 4.12
C VAL A 190 -11.47 -2.04 3.05
N TRP A 191 -10.18 -1.68 3.00
CA TRP A 191 -9.17 -2.24 2.11
C TRP A 191 -8.04 -2.89 2.93
N VAL A 192 -7.60 -4.06 2.50
CA VAL A 192 -6.55 -4.82 3.19
C VAL A 192 -5.40 -5.06 2.23
N PRO A 193 -4.23 -4.44 2.48
CA PRO A 193 -3.03 -4.79 1.73
C PRO A 193 -2.52 -6.16 2.18
N PHE A 194 -2.32 -7.08 1.25
CA PHE A 194 -1.71 -8.38 1.54
C PHE A 194 -0.85 -8.91 0.39
N THR A 195 0.22 -9.60 0.74
CA THR A 195 1.15 -10.24 -0.19
C THR A 195 0.83 -11.71 -0.42
N GLY A 196 -0.34 -12.18 0.02
CA GLY A 196 -0.83 -13.52 -0.25
C GLY A 196 -0.82 -14.49 0.95
N SER A 197 -0.62 -14.05 2.20
CA SER A 197 -0.74 -14.98 3.31
C SER A 197 -2.18 -15.49 3.46
N LYS A 198 -2.34 -16.82 3.50
CA LYS A 198 -3.60 -17.57 3.60
C LYS A 198 -4.52 -17.00 4.68
N GLU A 199 -3.99 -16.76 5.86
CA GLU A 199 -4.74 -16.30 7.02
C GLU A 199 -5.34 -14.90 6.80
N THR A 200 -4.61 -14.03 6.10
CA THR A 200 -5.09 -12.67 5.79
C THR A 200 -6.18 -12.72 4.71
N ILE A 201 -6.00 -13.58 3.71
CA ILE A 201 -6.98 -13.79 2.63
C ILE A 201 -8.29 -14.36 3.19
N GLU A 202 -8.22 -15.39 4.05
CA GLU A 202 -9.40 -15.98 4.71
C GLU A 202 -10.15 -14.95 5.54
N TRP A 203 -9.41 -14.20 6.35
CA TRP A 203 -9.98 -13.17 7.20
C TRP A 203 -10.64 -12.04 6.37
N ALA A 204 -9.97 -11.54 5.33
CA ALA A 204 -10.54 -10.53 4.44
C ALA A 204 -11.75 -11.04 3.68
N GLY A 205 -11.74 -12.32 3.27
CA GLY A 205 -12.85 -13.01 2.62
C GLY A 205 -14.09 -13.10 3.52
N LYS A 206 -13.87 -13.51 4.78
CA LYS A 206 -14.91 -13.59 5.82
C LYS A 206 -15.65 -12.27 6.02
N HIS A 207 -14.91 -11.17 6.06
CA HIS A 207 -15.46 -9.83 6.31
C HIS A 207 -15.90 -9.09 5.03
N ASN A 208 -15.83 -9.74 3.87
CA ASN A 208 -16.12 -9.15 2.56
C ASN A 208 -15.33 -7.88 2.24
N PHE A 209 -14.11 -7.77 2.75
CA PHE A 209 -13.24 -6.62 2.51
C PHE A 209 -12.66 -6.61 1.11
N ASN A 210 -12.13 -5.46 0.72
CA ASN A 210 -11.43 -5.26 -0.55
C ASN A 210 -9.92 -5.53 -0.36
N ALA A 211 -9.22 -5.84 -1.44
CA ALA A 211 -7.82 -6.22 -1.41
C ALA A 211 -6.94 -5.25 -2.21
N VAL A 212 -5.75 -4.96 -1.67
CA VAL A 212 -4.63 -4.39 -2.44
C VAL A 212 -3.52 -5.43 -2.52
N ILE A 213 -3.16 -5.84 -3.74
CA ILE A 213 -2.25 -6.96 -4.01
C ILE A 213 -1.08 -6.46 -4.86
N PRO A 214 0.18 -6.84 -4.57
CA PRO A 214 1.29 -6.54 -5.47
C PRO A 214 1.06 -7.13 -6.86
N ALA A 215 1.46 -6.41 -7.91
CA ALA A 215 1.41 -6.89 -9.29
C ALA A 215 2.53 -7.93 -9.54
N LEU A 216 2.30 -9.13 -9.09
CA LEU A 216 3.19 -10.28 -9.23
C LEU A 216 3.11 -10.92 -10.62
N LYS A 217 3.85 -12.02 -10.83
CA LYS A 217 3.71 -12.82 -12.04
C LYS A 217 2.30 -13.38 -12.19
N ARG A 218 1.86 -13.58 -13.43
CA ARG A 218 0.50 -14.02 -13.77
C ARG A 218 0.02 -15.21 -12.93
N GLY A 219 0.79 -16.30 -12.89
CA GLY A 219 0.39 -17.50 -12.14
C GLY A 219 0.15 -17.26 -10.66
N VAL A 220 1.00 -16.43 -10.01
CA VAL A 220 0.84 -16.06 -8.60
C VAL A 220 -0.39 -15.19 -8.39
N LEU A 221 -0.67 -14.23 -9.30
CA LEU A 221 -1.87 -13.40 -9.23
C LEU A 221 -3.13 -14.25 -9.33
N GLU A 222 -3.18 -15.20 -10.28
CA GLU A 222 -4.29 -16.13 -10.44
C GLU A 222 -4.50 -16.98 -9.19
N ASP A 223 -3.43 -17.49 -8.57
CA ASP A 223 -3.51 -18.27 -7.33
C ASP A 223 -4.09 -17.43 -6.16
N ILE A 224 -3.57 -16.21 -5.97
CA ILE A 224 -4.01 -15.31 -4.89
C ILE A 224 -5.48 -14.90 -5.08
N THR A 225 -5.84 -14.44 -6.27
CA THR A 225 -7.21 -13.95 -6.54
C THR A 225 -8.22 -15.09 -6.58
N GLY A 226 -7.81 -16.26 -7.10
CA GLY A 226 -8.62 -17.48 -7.06
C GLY A 226 -8.89 -17.94 -5.64
N TYR A 227 -7.87 -17.98 -4.79
CA TYR A 227 -8.03 -18.33 -3.37
C TYR A 227 -8.88 -17.31 -2.62
N PHE A 228 -8.72 -16.01 -2.92
CA PHE A 228 -9.55 -14.96 -2.32
C PHE A 228 -11.02 -15.08 -2.74
N ALA A 229 -11.29 -15.42 -3.99
CA ALA A 229 -12.66 -15.68 -4.45
C ALA A 229 -13.30 -16.86 -3.69
N GLN A 230 -12.55 -17.95 -3.47
CA GLN A 230 -13.01 -19.09 -2.68
C GLN A 230 -13.24 -18.70 -1.20
N ALA A 231 -12.32 -17.94 -0.59
CA ALA A 231 -12.47 -17.47 0.79
C ALA A 231 -13.74 -16.65 0.98
N LYS A 232 -14.06 -15.75 0.04
CA LYS A 232 -15.32 -15.00 0.03
C LYS A 232 -16.54 -15.91 -0.14
N ALA A 233 -16.48 -16.85 -1.08
CA ALA A 233 -17.60 -17.75 -1.38
C ALA A 233 -17.98 -18.64 -0.17
N ARG A 234 -17.00 -19.09 0.63
CA ARG A 234 -17.24 -19.84 1.87
C ARG A 234 -18.11 -19.09 2.89
N HIS A 235 -18.16 -17.76 2.79
CA HIS A 235 -18.95 -16.89 3.66
C HIS A 235 -20.13 -16.23 2.94
N GLY A 236 -20.55 -16.76 1.76
CA GLY A 236 -21.70 -16.27 1.00
C GLY A 236 -21.44 -14.96 0.23
N HIS A 237 -20.18 -14.55 0.09
CA HIS A 237 -19.80 -13.34 -0.65
C HIS A 237 -19.27 -13.68 -2.04
N ARG A 238 -19.44 -12.75 -2.97
CA ARG A 238 -18.88 -12.85 -4.32
C ARG A 238 -17.76 -11.83 -4.48
N LEU A 239 -16.60 -12.26 -4.94
CA LEU A 239 -15.50 -11.36 -5.34
C LEU A 239 -15.83 -10.70 -6.69
N THR A 240 -15.67 -9.39 -6.75
CA THR A 240 -15.84 -8.59 -7.97
C THR A 240 -14.55 -7.84 -8.29
N PRO A 241 -14.32 -7.47 -9.58
CA PRO A 241 -13.13 -6.72 -9.96
C PRO A 241 -12.96 -5.38 -9.22
N ASP A 242 -14.06 -4.73 -8.81
CA ASP A 242 -14.03 -3.48 -8.05
C ASP A 242 -13.50 -3.63 -6.62
N GLN A 243 -13.31 -4.87 -6.16
CA GLN A 243 -12.78 -5.20 -4.84
C GLN A 243 -11.28 -5.55 -4.86
N ILE A 244 -10.65 -5.48 -6.03
CA ILE A 244 -9.21 -5.75 -6.19
C ILE A 244 -8.53 -4.52 -6.76
N CYS A 245 -7.45 -4.10 -6.10
CA CYS A 245 -6.55 -3.05 -6.53
C CYS A 245 -5.13 -3.63 -6.65
N LEU A 246 -4.47 -3.44 -7.77
CA LEU A 246 -3.08 -3.86 -7.97
C LEU A 246 -2.12 -2.76 -7.55
N PHE A 247 -1.11 -3.13 -6.79
CA PHE A 247 0.00 -2.27 -6.40
C PHE A 247 1.20 -2.54 -7.29
N THR A 248 1.72 -1.52 -8.00
CA THR A 248 2.87 -1.66 -8.89
C THR A 248 3.63 -0.36 -9.06
N ASP A 249 4.83 -0.46 -9.63
CA ASP A 249 5.65 0.69 -10.00
C ASP A 249 5.36 1.07 -11.45
N ALA A 250 5.33 2.38 -11.74
CA ALA A 250 5.22 2.89 -13.10
C ALA A 250 6.09 4.14 -13.28
N PHE A 251 6.60 4.36 -14.48
CA PHE A 251 7.34 5.58 -14.81
C PHE A 251 7.20 5.92 -16.30
N VAL A 252 6.64 7.09 -16.60
CA VAL A 252 6.37 7.55 -17.96
C VAL A 252 7.56 8.31 -18.52
N ALA A 253 8.10 7.83 -19.61
CA ALA A 253 9.19 8.49 -20.36
C ALA A 253 8.95 8.35 -21.87
N GLU A 254 9.86 8.84 -22.69
CA GLU A 254 9.80 8.65 -24.16
C GLU A 254 9.90 7.15 -24.52
N ASP A 255 10.82 6.46 -23.84
CA ASP A 255 11.04 5.02 -23.96
C ASP A 255 11.66 4.43 -22.67
N LYS A 256 12.00 3.16 -22.68
CA LYS A 256 12.62 2.44 -21.56
C LYS A 256 14.01 2.97 -21.19
N ALA A 257 14.80 3.42 -22.18
CA ALA A 257 16.14 3.96 -21.94
C ALA A 257 16.05 5.32 -21.23
N ALA A 258 15.16 6.20 -21.68
CA ALA A 258 14.88 7.46 -21.02
C ALA A 258 14.33 7.26 -19.58
N ALA A 259 13.46 6.27 -19.37
CA ALA A 259 12.96 5.93 -18.04
C ALA A 259 14.09 5.48 -17.10
N LEU A 260 15.02 4.69 -17.58
CA LEU A 260 16.20 4.27 -16.83
C LEU A 260 17.11 5.45 -16.48
N GLU A 261 17.29 6.39 -17.38
CA GLU A 261 18.13 7.58 -17.17
C GLU A 261 17.47 8.53 -16.15
N GLU A 262 16.19 8.84 -16.31
CA GLU A 262 15.46 9.77 -15.46
C GLU A 262 15.22 9.23 -14.04
N TYR A 263 14.96 7.93 -13.87
CA TYR A 263 14.46 7.36 -12.63
C TYR A 263 15.31 6.24 -12.01
N GLY A 264 16.19 5.61 -12.78
CA GLY A 264 16.88 4.40 -12.36
C GLY A 264 17.67 4.56 -11.05
N ASP A 265 18.37 5.67 -10.85
CA ASP A 265 19.15 5.91 -9.63
C ASP A 265 18.27 6.08 -8.40
N TYR A 266 17.11 6.73 -8.52
CA TYR A 266 16.13 6.89 -7.42
C TYR A 266 15.50 5.56 -7.05
N PHE A 267 15.16 4.75 -8.05
CA PHE A 267 14.62 3.40 -7.82
C PHE A 267 15.64 2.49 -7.12
N LEU A 268 16.90 2.54 -7.54
CA LEU A 268 17.99 1.80 -6.87
C LEU A 268 18.20 2.29 -5.44
N TYR A 269 18.24 3.60 -5.23
CA TYR A 269 18.35 4.19 -3.90
C TYR A 269 17.22 3.74 -2.97
N PHE A 270 15.98 3.74 -3.45
CA PHE A 270 14.86 3.23 -2.69
C PHE A 270 15.08 1.77 -2.27
N ASN A 271 15.34 0.91 -3.23
CA ASN A 271 15.44 -0.53 -2.97
C ASN A 271 16.67 -0.94 -2.19
N GLN A 272 17.83 -0.33 -2.49
CA GLN A 272 19.10 -0.66 -1.81
C GLN A 272 19.21 -0.05 -0.42
N THR A 273 18.61 1.11 -0.18
CA THR A 273 18.84 1.92 1.02
C THR A 273 17.57 2.22 1.81
N LEU A 274 16.62 2.96 1.23
CA LEU A 274 15.45 3.45 1.97
C LEU A 274 14.53 2.32 2.43
N TRP A 275 14.17 1.43 1.52
CA TRP A 275 13.31 0.30 1.84
C TRP A 275 13.96 -0.62 2.87
N HIS A 276 15.24 -0.91 2.72
CA HIS A 276 15.99 -1.71 3.66
C HIS A 276 16.07 -1.03 5.04
N HIS A 277 16.32 0.29 5.07
CA HIS A 277 16.30 1.08 6.30
C HIS A 277 14.91 1.08 6.96
N GLY A 278 13.84 1.20 6.18
CA GLY A 278 12.44 1.27 6.67
C GLY A 278 11.86 -0.07 7.11
N SER A 279 12.21 -1.16 6.45
CA SER A 279 11.48 -2.43 6.59
C SER A 279 12.25 -3.55 7.26
N LEU A 280 13.40 -3.31 7.90
CA LEU A 280 14.25 -4.35 8.48
C LEU A 280 13.46 -5.54 9.04
N GLY A 281 13.18 -6.49 8.20
CA GLY A 281 12.62 -7.76 8.56
C GLY A 281 13.50 -8.80 7.95
N GLU A 282 14.50 -9.23 8.69
CA GLU A 282 15.21 -10.43 8.32
C GLU A 282 14.20 -11.57 8.29
N LYS A 283 14.20 -12.37 7.22
CA LYS A 283 13.26 -13.50 7.04
C LYS A 283 13.19 -14.39 8.29
N HIS A 284 14.34 -14.61 8.97
CA HIS A 284 14.41 -15.43 10.17
C HIS A 284 13.71 -14.78 11.38
N ILE A 285 13.80 -13.45 11.56
CA ILE A 285 13.09 -12.74 12.63
C ILE A 285 11.59 -12.87 12.44
N THR A 286 11.11 -12.66 11.21
CA THR A 286 9.68 -12.75 10.89
C THR A 286 9.13 -14.17 11.12
N LYS A 287 9.88 -15.19 10.72
CA LYS A 287 9.46 -16.60 10.91
C LYS A 287 9.58 -17.04 12.39
N SER A 288 10.66 -16.71 13.06
CA SER A 288 10.88 -17.11 14.47
C SER A 288 9.95 -16.41 15.45
N SER A 289 9.47 -15.21 15.10
CA SER A 289 8.53 -14.44 15.92
C SER A 289 7.07 -14.86 15.82
N GLY A 290 6.73 -15.80 14.94
CA GLY A 290 5.34 -16.19 14.68
C GLY A 290 4.53 -15.18 13.85
N TYR A 291 5.19 -14.19 13.23
CA TYR A 291 4.53 -13.20 12.39
C TYR A 291 3.92 -13.80 11.11
N VAL A 292 4.59 -14.77 10.49
CA VAL A 292 4.11 -15.53 9.33
C VAL A 292 4.27 -17.03 9.61
N ALA A 293 3.20 -17.80 9.41
CA ALA A 293 3.26 -19.25 9.52
C ALA A 293 3.97 -19.88 8.30
N SER A 294 4.60 -21.03 8.48
CA SER A 294 5.25 -21.75 7.36
C SER A 294 4.24 -22.21 6.30
N SER A 295 3.00 -22.48 6.70
CA SER A 295 1.89 -22.90 5.82
C SER A 295 1.13 -21.76 5.16
N SER A 296 1.54 -20.51 5.36
CA SER A 296 0.79 -19.33 4.87
C SER A 296 0.62 -19.28 3.34
N TYR A 297 1.45 -20.02 2.60
CA TYR A 297 1.44 -20.04 1.12
C TYR A 297 1.16 -21.43 0.53
N ASP A 298 0.62 -22.38 1.32
CA ASP A 298 0.38 -23.75 0.86
C ASP A 298 -0.64 -23.85 -0.28
N TYR A 299 -1.54 -22.88 -0.40
CA TYR A 299 -2.51 -22.78 -1.49
C TYR A 299 -1.92 -22.36 -2.84
N VAL A 300 -0.71 -21.80 -2.84
CA VAL A 300 0.00 -21.38 -4.06
C VAL A 300 0.55 -22.62 -4.76
N ARG A 301 0.27 -22.72 -6.06
CA ARG A 301 0.76 -23.83 -6.87
C ARG A 301 2.27 -23.98 -6.78
N PRO A 302 2.83 -25.20 -6.72
CA PRO A 302 4.26 -25.44 -6.48
C PRO A 302 5.18 -24.65 -7.43
N GLU A 303 4.84 -24.55 -8.70
CA GLU A 303 5.58 -23.82 -9.73
C GLU A 303 5.64 -22.30 -9.49
N ASN A 304 4.68 -21.76 -8.75
CA ASN A 304 4.57 -20.31 -8.46
C ASN A 304 5.17 -19.92 -7.10
N ARG A 305 5.51 -20.88 -6.24
CA ARG A 305 5.95 -20.60 -4.85
C ARG A 305 7.22 -19.77 -4.76
N ALA A 306 8.15 -19.97 -5.67
CA ALA A 306 9.39 -19.20 -5.72
C ALA A 306 9.14 -17.70 -6.03
N ASP A 307 8.06 -17.38 -6.71
CA ASP A 307 7.74 -16.04 -7.17
C ASP A 307 6.92 -15.21 -6.15
N ILE A 308 6.36 -15.85 -5.12
CA ILE A 308 5.63 -15.14 -4.06
C ILE A 308 6.56 -14.66 -2.94
N GLU A 309 7.70 -15.30 -2.75
CA GLU A 309 8.68 -14.91 -1.75
C GLU A 309 9.55 -13.76 -2.25
N LEU A 310 9.42 -12.59 -1.62
CA LEU A 310 10.29 -11.45 -1.89
C LEU A 310 11.69 -11.75 -1.36
N ASP A 311 12.67 -11.88 -2.24
CA ASP A 311 14.07 -11.97 -1.85
C ASP A 311 14.61 -10.57 -1.57
N ARG A 312 14.52 -10.16 -0.30
CA ARG A 312 14.92 -8.83 0.15
C ARG A 312 16.40 -8.57 -0.01
N GLU A 313 17.22 -9.59 0.17
CA GLU A 313 18.66 -9.44 -0.03
C GLU A 313 19.01 -9.27 -1.50
N LYS A 314 18.37 -9.98 -2.40
CA LYS A 314 18.51 -9.77 -3.84
C LYS A 314 18.07 -8.36 -4.27
N ILE A 315 17.01 -7.83 -3.64
CA ILE A 315 16.57 -6.45 -3.90
C ILE A 315 17.59 -5.45 -3.39
N ARG A 316 18.11 -5.65 -2.17
CA ARG A 316 19.15 -4.79 -1.58
C ARG A 316 20.44 -4.76 -2.40
N LEU A 317 20.79 -5.86 -3.01
CA LEU A 317 22.00 -6.02 -3.82
C LEU A 317 21.77 -5.75 -5.31
N MET A 318 20.57 -5.31 -5.70
CA MET A 318 20.22 -5.03 -7.10
C MET A 318 21.22 -4.04 -7.72
N THR A 319 21.80 -4.41 -8.84
CA THR A 319 22.71 -3.55 -9.61
C THR A 319 21.95 -2.75 -10.68
N ARG A 320 22.61 -1.79 -11.29
CA ARG A 320 22.06 -1.08 -12.46
C ARG A 320 21.74 -2.06 -13.60
N ALA A 321 22.62 -3.03 -13.87
CA ALA A 321 22.39 -4.05 -14.90
C ALA A 321 21.17 -4.94 -14.60
N ASP A 322 20.94 -5.29 -13.31
CA ASP A 322 19.73 -6.04 -12.91
C ASP A 322 18.47 -5.21 -13.15
N LEU A 323 18.51 -3.91 -12.86
CA LEU A 323 17.41 -3.00 -13.13
C LEU A 323 17.12 -2.86 -14.63
N GLU A 324 18.16 -2.67 -15.44
CA GLU A 324 18.05 -2.63 -16.91
C GLU A 324 17.40 -3.88 -17.46
N ALA A 325 17.84 -5.05 -17.01
CA ALA A 325 17.23 -6.33 -17.40
C ALA A 325 15.75 -6.40 -17.02
N ARG A 326 15.35 -5.91 -15.84
CA ARG A 326 13.94 -5.88 -15.40
C ARG A 326 13.09 -4.92 -16.23
N VAL A 327 13.62 -3.77 -16.60
CA VAL A 327 12.90 -2.79 -17.44
C VAL A 327 12.72 -3.36 -18.87
N HIS A 328 13.80 -3.90 -19.46
CA HIS A 328 13.74 -4.47 -20.80
C HIS A 328 12.83 -5.70 -20.90
N SER A 329 12.80 -6.55 -19.88
CA SER A 329 11.89 -7.71 -19.83
C SER A 329 10.41 -7.35 -19.64
N GLY A 330 10.09 -6.07 -19.39
CA GLY A 330 8.73 -5.66 -19.09
C GLY A 330 8.25 -6.07 -17.68
N ALA A 331 9.18 -6.33 -16.75
CA ALA A 331 8.83 -6.62 -15.36
C ALA A 331 8.34 -5.37 -14.59
N LEU A 332 8.66 -4.17 -15.08
CA LEU A 332 8.23 -2.87 -14.56
C LEU A 332 7.44 -2.12 -15.64
N ALA A 333 6.42 -1.35 -15.23
CA ALA A 333 5.62 -0.52 -16.13
C ALA A 333 6.36 0.81 -16.44
N TRP A 334 7.53 0.72 -17.06
CA TRP A 334 8.38 1.86 -17.40
C TRP A 334 8.54 2.01 -18.91
N GLY A 335 8.51 3.24 -19.41
CA GLY A 335 8.72 3.56 -20.81
C GLY A 335 7.64 4.42 -21.41
N ALA A 336 7.32 4.17 -22.68
CA ALA A 336 6.34 4.96 -23.43
C ALA A 336 4.90 4.79 -22.88
N PRO A 337 4.04 5.82 -22.95
CA PRO A 337 2.69 5.77 -22.42
C PRO A 337 1.85 4.57 -22.84
N ASN A 338 1.95 4.16 -24.11
CA ASN A 338 1.18 3.02 -24.62
C ASN A 338 1.66 1.69 -24.03
N GLU A 339 2.97 1.49 -23.89
CA GLU A 339 3.55 0.29 -23.27
C GLU A 339 3.08 0.17 -21.80
N ILE A 340 3.03 1.29 -21.06
CA ILE A 340 2.54 1.33 -19.68
C ILE A 340 1.06 0.97 -19.62
N VAL A 341 0.23 1.52 -20.51
CA VAL A 341 -1.21 1.20 -20.59
C VAL A 341 -1.42 -0.29 -20.85
N GLU A 342 -0.74 -0.86 -21.85
CA GLU A 342 -0.84 -2.29 -22.19
C GLU A 342 -0.42 -3.16 -21.01
N HIS A 343 0.72 -2.85 -20.38
CA HIS A 343 1.22 -3.58 -19.22
C HIS A 343 0.23 -3.56 -18.04
N LEU A 344 -0.30 -2.37 -17.69
CA LEU A 344 -1.22 -2.24 -16.57
C LEU A 344 -2.57 -2.93 -16.83
N ILE A 345 -3.08 -2.84 -18.04
CA ILE A 345 -4.31 -3.55 -18.45
C ILE A 345 -4.09 -5.06 -18.41
N GLU A 346 -3.01 -5.58 -18.97
CA GLU A 346 -2.69 -7.00 -18.93
C GLU A 346 -2.64 -7.54 -17.50
N LYS A 347 -1.93 -6.86 -16.61
CA LYS A 347 -1.86 -7.24 -15.18
C LYS A 347 -3.22 -7.20 -14.51
N ALA A 348 -4.02 -6.16 -14.79
CA ALA A 348 -5.35 -6.00 -14.24
C ALA A 348 -6.31 -7.10 -14.69
N GLU A 349 -6.27 -7.48 -15.97
CA GLU A 349 -7.07 -8.62 -16.52
C GLU A 349 -6.66 -9.94 -15.88
N HIS A 350 -5.34 -10.20 -15.71
CA HIS A 350 -4.86 -11.43 -15.06
C HIS A 350 -5.29 -11.53 -13.59
N ALA A 351 -5.32 -10.42 -12.87
CA ALA A 351 -5.75 -10.39 -11.48
C ALA A 351 -7.27 -10.26 -11.31
N GLY A 352 -8.00 -9.90 -12.36
CA GLY A 352 -9.39 -9.51 -12.26
C GLY A 352 -9.58 -8.22 -11.44
N ALA A 353 -8.66 -7.27 -11.57
CA ALA A 353 -8.64 -6.03 -10.79
C ALA A 353 -9.18 -4.84 -11.60
N ASN A 354 -10.05 -4.03 -11.00
CA ASN A 354 -10.57 -2.82 -11.64
C ASN A 354 -10.00 -1.52 -11.04
N ALA A 355 -8.90 -1.65 -10.30
CA ALA A 355 -8.13 -0.53 -9.77
C ALA A 355 -6.63 -0.85 -9.77
N VAL A 356 -5.83 0.21 -9.90
CA VAL A 356 -4.37 0.18 -9.71
C VAL A 356 -3.96 1.27 -8.75
N VAL A 357 -2.96 1.00 -7.91
CA VAL A 357 -2.25 1.99 -7.11
C VAL A 357 -0.78 1.94 -7.48
N LEU A 358 -0.23 3.07 -7.90
CA LEU A 358 1.03 3.17 -8.62
C LEU A 358 2.07 3.93 -7.82
N ASN A 359 3.26 3.39 -7.70
CA ASN A 359 4.43 4.14 -7.28
C ASN A 359 5.00 4.93 -8.47
N LEU A 360 4.95 6.24 -8.39
CA LEU A 360 5.64 7.15 -9.33
C LEU A 360 6.80 7.90 -8.65
N ASN A 361 6.89 7.86 -7.33
CA ASN A 361 7.90 8.55 -6.53
C ASN A 361 8.53 7.61 -5.49
N LEU A 362 9.36 6.69 -5.95
CA LEU A 362 10.27 5.96 -5.06
C LEU A 362 11.61 6.68 -5.01
N GLY A 363 12.26 6.68 -3.86
CA GLY A 363 13.60 7.21 -3.69
C GLY A 363 13.69 8.73 -3.64
N ALA A 364 12.59 9.41 -3.31
CA ALA A 364 12.56 10.87 -3.14
C ALA A 364 12.96 11.63 -4.41
N LEU A 365 12.19 11.48 -5.47
CA LEU A 365 12.34 12.26 -6.68
C LEU A 365 12.33 13.77 -6.36
N PRO A 366 13.14 14.59 -7.06
CA PRO A 366 12.96 16.03 -7.03
C PRO A 366 11.52 16.41 -7.36
N HIS A 367 10.96 17.37 -6.63
CA HIS A 367 9.55 17.75 -6.77
C HIS A 367 9.16 18.07 -8.23
N ALA A 368 10.00 18.79 -8.96
CA ALA A 368 9.77 19.12 -10.37
C ALA A 368 9.58 17.86 -11.25
N LEU A 369 10.41 16.83 -11.05
CA LEU A 369 10.32 15.58 -11.79
C LEU A 369 9.08 14.78 -11.36
N PHE A 370 8.75 14.75 -10.07
CA PHE A 370 7.55 14.10 -9.57
C PHE A 370 6.27 14.75 -10.15
N MET A 371 6.20 16.08 -10.15
CA MET A 371 5.09 16.82 -10.77
C MET A 371 4.99 16.57 -12.27
N GLU A 372 6.11 16.49 -12.97
CA GLU A 372 6.13 16.16 -14.39
C GLU A 372 5.62 14.72 -14.64
N GLN A 373 6.00 13.75 -13.81
CA GLN A 373 5.46 12.38 -13.89
C GLN A 373 3.95 12.33 -13.70
N ILE A 374 3.41 13.07 -12.73
CA ILE A 374 1.96 13.18 -12.51
C ILE A 374 1.27 13.73 -13.76
N ARG A 375 1.84 14.77 -14.39
CA ARG A 375 1.29 15.40 -15.60
C ARG A 375 1.37 14.49 -16.82
N ARG A 376 2.53 13.86 -17.07
CA ARG A 376 2.70 12.88 -18.16
C ARG A 376 1.69 11.74 -18.03
N PHE A 377 1.61 11.14 -16.84
CA PHE A 377 0.68 10.05 -16.57
C PHE A 377 -0.79 10.51 -16.72
N GLY A 378 -1.14 11.65 -16.14
CA GLY A 378 -2.50 12.21 -16.22
C GLY A 378 -2.95 12.53 -17.65
N ARG A 379 -2.04 12.99 -18.50
CA ARG A 379 -2.35 13.33 -19.91
C ARG A 379 -2.39 12.11 -20.81
N ASP A 380 -1.43 11.19 -20.69
CA ASP A 380 -1.13 10.19 -21.73
C ASP A 380 -1.57 8.77 -21.37
N VAL A 381 -1.70 8.45 -20.08
CA VAL A 381 -2.01 7.11 -19.57
C VAL A 381 -3.40 7.03 -18.93
N LEU A 382 -3.70 7.96 -18.01
CA LEU A 382 -4.91 7.95 -17.17
C LEU A 382 -6.22 7.83 -17.99
N PRO A 383 -6.44 8.61 -19.08
CA PRO A 383 -7.70 8.51 -19.85
C PRO A 383 -7.92 7.12 -20.47
N LYS A 384 -6.85 6.45 -20.88
CA LYS A 384 -6.91 5.11 -21.48
C LYS A 384 -7.23 4.05 -20.44
N LEU A 385 -6.66 4.16 -19.23
CA LEU A 385 -6.99 3.27 -18.10
C LEU A 385 -8.43 3.47 -17.64
N HIS A 386 -8.92 4.71 -17.57
CA HIS A 386 -10.31 5.01 -17.24
C HIS A 386 -11.30 4.44 -18.27
N ALA A 387 -10.94 4.40 -19.54
CA ALA A 387 -11.76 3.82 -20.61
C ALA A 387 -11.82 2.29 -20.54
N HIS A 388 -10.86 1.63 -19.89
CA HIS A 388 -10.82 0.18 -19.74
C HIS A 388 -11.60 -0.29 -18.50
N LYS A 389 -12.30 -1.43 -18.63
CA LYS A 389 -13.04 -2.04 -17.50
C LYS A 389 -12.83 -3.54 -17.48
N VAL A 390 -12.24 -4.04 -16.44
CA VAL A 390 -12.15 -5.47 -16.15
C VAL A 390 -13.53 -5.95 -15.66
N THR A 391 -14.06 -7.03 -16.29
CA THR A 391 -15.43 -7.48 -16.06
C THR A 391 -15.54 -8.78 -15.28
N ARG A 392 -14.42 -9.52 -15.13
CA ARG A 392 -14.40 -10.82 -14.44
C ARG A 392 -13.17 -10.94 -13.52
N VAL A 393 -13.36 -11.69 -12.45
CA VAL A 393 -12.25 -12.24 -11.67
C VAL A 393 -11.91 -13.61 -12.25
N PRO A 394 -10.61 -14.00 -12.33
CA PRO A 394 -10.23 -15.35 -12.75
C PRO A 394 -11.01 -16.41 -11.99
N ALA A 395 -11.54 -17.39 -12.70
CA ALA A 395 -12.21 -18.52 -12.05
C ALA A 395 -11.18 -19.28 -11.23
N ALA A 396 -11.54 -19.61 -9.99
CA ALA A 396 -10.75 -20.54 -9.19
C ALA A 396 -10.82 -21.92 -9.87
N GLU A 397 -9.84 -22.23 -10.73
CA GLU A 397 -9.66 -23.58 -11.22
C GLU A 397 -9.20 -24.46 -10.07
N ARG A 398 -10.15 -25.29 -9.60
CA ARG A 398 -10.05 -26.43 -8.68
C ARG A 398 -9.38 -26.14 -7.31
N ALA A 399 -10.21 -26.31 -6.28
CA ALA A 399 -9.71 -26.70 -4.98
C ALA A 399 -8.77 -27.92 -5.15
N VAL A 400 -7.51 -27.75 -4.73
CA VAL A 400 -6.66 -28.91 -4.42
C VAL A 400 -7.33 -29.59 -3.23
N ALA A 401 -7.81 -30.81 -3.44
CA ALA A 401 -8.43 -31.67 -2.46
C ALA A 401 -7.47 -32.03 -1.31
#